data_613e06860da97565c7aa8c69fdeb1e15
#
_entry.id   613e06860da97565c7aa8c69fdeb1e15
#
_cell.length_a   1.000
_cell.length_b   1.000
_cell.length_c   1.000
_cell.angle_alpha   90.00
_cell.angle_beta   90.00
_cell.angle_gamma   90.00
#
_symmetry.space_group_name_H-M   'P 1'
#
loop_
_entity.id
_entity.type
_entity.pdbx_description
1 polymer ?
#
loop_
_entity_poly.entity_id
_entity_poly.type
_entity_poly.pdbx_seq_one_letter_code
_entity_poly.pdbx_strand_id
1 'polypeptide(L)'
;MSRNDRLLVEVTVVGKDRKGVVADVTNFIFKNDGNIEQINQNVISGLFGMQLEASFHHHDFKKKLFDTGLKSLAKKLHMEVKIHYQEPKRLKNIAIFVSKESHCLTKLLDAKVTGEINANIAVIIASDNTANSIAKKYNIPFYHIIHSRQTDAEDEILDIMDRYNVDLIVLGRYMKILTPNFVWRYPDRIINIHPSLLPAFPGAYAYVQAYERGAKIVGCTAHFVTEDLDQGPIICQESFRVRQADTVESIKRRGQKLEAVTLLEAVTLYLENRIELNWGRVIIKDTNRDQEMNYSNVKN
;
A
#
# COMPACT_ATOMS: atom_id res chain seq x y z
N MET A 1 -24.22 20.73 -3.97
CA MET A 1 -23.60 19.99 -5.10
C MET A 1 -23.67 18.52 -4.80
N SER A 2 -24.23 17.69 -5.68
CA SER A 2 -24.35 16.26 -5.43
C SER A 2 -22.96 15.61 -5.50
N ARG A 3 -22.67 14.64 -4.61
CA ARG A 3 -21.42 13.88 -4.58
C ARG A 3 -21.11 13.14 -5.89
N ASN A 4 -22.07 13.00 -6.80
CA ASN A 4 -22.00 12.24 -8.04
C ASN A 4 -21.36 12.98 -9.23
N ASP A 5 -21.01 14.26 -9.10
CA ASP A 5 -20.50 15.08 -10.23
C ASP A 5 -19.02 15.45 -10.07
N ARG A 6 -18.34 14.89 -9.08
CA ARG A 6 -16.93 15.17 -8.80
C ARG A 6 -16.03 14.03 -9.27
N LEU A 7 -15.06 14.37 -10.10
CA LEU A 7 -13.93 13.50 -10.42
C LEU A 7 -12.77 13.84 -9.49
N LEU A 8 -12.32 12.86 -8.70
CA LEU A 8 -11.11 12.99 -7.89
C LEU A 8 -9.92 12.49 -8.68
N VAL A 9 -8.87 13.31 -8.70
CA VAL A 9 -7.62 13.02 -9.39
C VAL A 9 -6.48 13.18 -8.39
N GLU A 10 -5.71 12.13 -8.22
CA GLU A 10 -4.50 12.13 -7.42
C GLU A 10 -3.29 12.34 -8.33
N VAL A 11 -2.45 13.30 -7.99
CA VAL A 11 -1.22 13.64 -8.70
C VAL A 11 -0.04 13.45 -7.75
N THR A 12 0.90 12.61 -8.16
CA THR A 12 2.16 12.41 -7.45
C THR A 12 3.29 13.01 -8.28
N VAL A 13 4.14 13.82 -7.66
CA VAL A 13 5.30 14.47 -8.29
C VAL A 13 6.55 14.11 -7.50
N VAL A 14 7.54 13.51 -8.14
CA VAL A 14 8.79 13.09 -7.50
C VAL A 14 9.99 13.50 -8.35
N GLY A 15 11.07 13.97 -7.72
CA GLY A 15 12.30 14.31 -8.42
C GLY A 15 13.29 15.03 -7.54
N LYS A 16 14.38 15.54 -8.14
CA LYS A 16 15.36 16.34 -7.41
C LYS A 16 14.75 17.65 -6.92
N ASP A 17 14.96 17.99 -5.65
CA ASP A 17 14.41 19.22 -5.06
C ASP A 17 14.85 20.47 -5.81
N ARG A 18 13.88 21.36 -6.05
CA ARG A 18 14.07 22.65 -6.67
C ARG A 18 12.95 23.62 -6.34
N LYS A 19 13.25 24.91 -6.39
CA LYS A 19 12.26 25.97 -6.17
C LYS A 19 11.17 25.98 -7.25
N GLY A 20 9.93 26.28 -6.85
CA GLY A 20 8.81 26.55 -7.75
C GLY A 20 7.96 25.34 -8.13
N VAL A 21 8.34 24.11 -7.77
CA VAL A 21 7.58 22.88 -8.14
C VAL A 21 6.15 22.97 -7.62
N VAL A 22 5.97 23.25 -6.33
CA VAL A 22 4.63 23.37 -5.73
C VAL A 22 3.80 24.43 -6.42
N ALA A 23 4.37 25.65 -6.61
CA ALA A 23 3.68 26.76 -7.24
C ALA A 23 3.25 26.45 -8.69
N ASP A 24 4.13 25.86 -9.49
CA ASP A 24 3.84 25.54 -10.88
C ASP A 24 2.78 24.44 -11.00
N VAL A 25 2.84 23.39 -10.17
CA VAL A 25 1.87 22.30 -10.20
C VAL A 25 0.50 22.77 -9.68
N THR A 26 0.45 23.48 -8.57
CA THR A 26 -0.83 23.99 -8.03
C THR A 26 -1.47 25.02 -8.97
N ASN A 27 -0.68 25.86 -9.62
CA ASN A 27 -1.17 26.79 -10.66
C ASN A 27 -1.69 26.04 -11.91
N PHE A 28 -1.07 24.89 -12.27
CA PHE A 28 -1.57 24.06 -13.34
C PHE A 28 -2.94 23.46 -12.99
N ILE A 29 -3.12 22.96 -11.75
CA ILE A 29 -4.42 22.46 -11.26
C ILE A 29 -5.48 23.57 -11.34
N PHE A 30 -5.17 24.75 -10.79
CA PHE A 30 -6.06 25.92 -10.82
C PHE A 30 -6.46 26.32 -12.24
N LYS A 31 -5.53 26.38 -13.18
CA LYS A 31 -5.79 26.74 -14.59
C LYS A 31 -6.64 25.72 -15.36
N ASN A 32 -6.76 24.51 -14.82
CA ASN A 32 -7.64 23.48 -15.38
C ASN A 32 -8.93 23.31 -14.54
N ASP A 33 -9.35 24.35 -13.81
CA ASP A 33 -10.57 24.41 -13.02
C ASP A 33 -10.64 23.35 -11.90
N GLY A 34 -9.46 22.90 -11.42
CA GLY A 34 -9.35 21.96 -10.31
C GLY A 34 -9.34 22.66 -8.95
N ASN A 35 -10.06 22.09 -7.99
CA ASN A 35 -9.97 22.47 -6.57
C ASN A 35 -9.04 21.49 -5.84
N ILE A 36 -8.04 21.99 -5.12
CA ILE A 36 -7.12 21.18 -4.31
C ILE A 36 -7.83 20.80 -3.03
N GLU A 37 -8.05 19.52 -2.82
CA GLU A 37 -8.67 18.96 -1.60
C GLU A 37 -7.60 18.65 -0.55
N GLN A 38 -6.45 18.11 -0.99
CA GLN A 38 -5.33 17.78 -0.12
C GLN A 38 -4.01 17.95 -0.83
N ILE A 39 -2.99 18.38 -0.10
CA ILE A 39 -1.60 18.41 -0.57
C ILE A 39 -0.66 18.01 0.57
N ASN A 40 0.21 17.04 0.29
CA ASN A 40 1.31 16.64 1.15
C ASN A 40 2.61 16.78 0.37
N GLN A 41 3.65 17.36 1.00
CA GLN A 41 4.93 17.56 0.36
C GLN A 41 6.06 17.35 1.35
N ASN A 42 7.10 16.65 0.90
CA ASN A 42 8.29 16.42 1.71
C ASN A 42 9.58 16.55 0.89
N VAL A 43 10.68 16.85 1.58
CA VAL A 43 12.03 16.85 0.98
C VAL A 43 12.96 16.06 1.88
N ILE A 44 13.52 14.96 1.35
CA ILE A 44 14.47 14.11 2.08
C ILE A 44 15.74 13.96 1.25
N SER A 45 16.88 14.35 1.81
CA SER A 45 18.20 14.21 1.17
C SER A 45 18.27 14.77 -0.26
N GLY A 46 17.54 15.87 -0.51
CA GLY A 46 17.50 16.53 -1.83
C GLY A 46 16.54 15.86 -2.84
N LEU A 47 15.80 14.88 -2.43
CA LEU A 47 14.68 14.33 -3.18
C LEU A 47 13.39 15.03 -2.73
N PHE A 48 12.63 15.55 -3.69
CA PHE A 48 11.32 16.16 -3.49
C PHE A 48 10.23 15.13 -3.81
N GLY A 49 9.24 15.03 -2.94
CA GLY A 49 8.01 14.29 -3.16
C GLY A 49 6.79 15.14 -2.84
N MET A 50 5.78 15.11 -3.69
CA MET A 50 4.49 15.76 -3.47
C MET A 50 3.36 14.85 -3.92
N GLN A 51 2.37 14.70 -3.07
CA GLN A 51 1.07 14.10 -3.35
C GLN A 51 0.02 15.20 -3.28
N LEU A 52 -0.81 15.30 -4.29
CA LEU A 52 -1.88 16.27 -4.38
C LEU A 52 -3.16 15.55 -4.83
N GLU A 53 -4.25 15.74 -4.08
CA GLU A 53 -5.58 15.33 -4.48
C GLU A 53 -6.36 16.57 -4.93
N ALA A 54 -6.95 16.52 -6.12
CA ALA A 54 -7.77 17.59 -6.66
C ALA A 54 -9.11 17.06 -7.16
N SER A 55 -10.16 17.86 -6.99
CA SER A 55 -11.48 17.59 -7.53
C SER A 55 -11.77 18.45 -8.76
N PHE A 56 -12.43 17.86 -9.75
CA PHE A 56 -12.84 18.49 -10.99
C PHE A 56 -14.33 18.22 -11.24
N HIS A 57 -14.98 19.06 -12.06
CA HIS A 57 -16.30 18.76 -12.58
C HIS A 57 -16.21 17.70 -13.67
N HIS A 58 -16.90 16.56 -13.48
CA HIS A 58 -16.79 15.38 -14.34
C HIS A 58 -17.12 15.68 -15.81
N HIS A 59 -18.13 16.51 -16.08
CA HIS A 59 -18.59 16.82 -17.44
C HIS A 59 -17.61 17.71 -18.23
N ASP A 60 -16.83 18.56 -17.57
CA ASP A 60 -15.95 19.52 -18.22
C ASP A 60 -14.50 19.05 -18.30
N PHE A 61 -14.18 17.97 -17.60
CA PHE A 61 -12.80 17.50 -17.47
C PHE A 61 -12.29 16.79 -18.71
N LYS A 62 -11.26 17.36 -19.32
CA LYS A 62 -10.61 16.83 -20.53
C LYS A 62 -9.37 15.99 -20.17
N LYS A 63 -9.57 14.74 -19.73
CA LYS A 63 -8.54 13.82 -19.22
C LYS A 63 -7.27 13.83 -20.08
N LYS A 64 -7.39 13.64 -21.41
CA LYS A 64 -6.23 13.58 -22.33
C LYS A 64 -5.42 14.88 -22.37
N LEU A 65 -6.12 16.02 -22.32
CA LEU A 65 -5.47 17.34 -22.32
C LEU A 65 -4.75 17.60 -21.00
N PHE A 66 -5.39 17.25 -19.88
CA PHE A 66 -4.83 17.36 -18.55
C PHE A 66 -3.57 16.49 -18.42
N ASP A 67 -3.63 15.21 -18.80
CA ASP A 67 -2.50 14.29 -18.77
C ASP A 67 -1.30 14.82 -19.58
N THR A 68 -1.56 15.26 -20.80
CA THR A 68 -0.50 15.79 -21.68
C THR A 68 0.11 17.08 -21.13
N GLY A 69 -0.72 17.98 -20.63
CA GLY A 69 -0.27 19.25 -20.04
C GLY A 69 0.56 19.04 -18.79
N LEU A 70 0.10 18.18 -17.88
CA LEU A 70 0.82 17.92 -16.64
C LEU A 70 2.15 17.19 -16.89
N LYS A 71 2.18 16.22 -17.81
CA LYS A 71 3.43 15.55 -18.22
C LYS A 71 4.41 16.52 -18.88
N SER A 72 3.92 17.48 -19.67
CA SER A 72 4.78 18.53 -20.26
C SER A 72 5.35 19.45 -19.20
N LEU A 73 4.55 19.84 -18.21
CA LEU A 73 4.99 20.63 -17.06
C LEU A 73 6.06 19.87 -16.25
N ALA A 74 5.82 18.61 -15.94
CA ALA A 74 6.76 17.77 -15.21
C ALA A 74 8.10 17.65 -15.92
N LYS A 75 8.08 17.46 -17.25
CA LYS A 75 9.30 17.44 -18.08
C LYS A 75 10.07 18.76 -17.99
N LYS A 76 9.38 19.91 -18.04
CA LYS A 76 9.99 21.25 -17.88
C LYS A 76 10.62 21.41 -16.48
N LEU A 77 10.01 20.84 -15.48
CA LEU A 77 10.48 20.88 -14.09
C LEU A 77 11.54 19.81 -13.78
N HIS A 78 11.85 18.90 -14.72
CA HIS A 78 12.69 17.72 -14.50
C HIS A 78 12.17 16.84 -13.34
N MET A 79 10.84 16.67 -13.28
CA MET A 79 10.14 15.85 -12.31
C MET A 79 9.45 14.68 -13.02
N GLU A 80 9.26 13.59 -12.31
CA GLU A 80 8.34 12.55 -12.70
C GLU A 80 6.95 12.86 -12.15
N VAL A 81 5.91 12.55 -12.93
CA VAL A 81 4.52 12.69 -12.51
C VAL A 81 3.75 11.42 -12.77
N LYS A 82 2.98 10.99 -11.76
CA LYS A 82 1.96 9.94 -11.90
C LYS A 82 0.61 10.57 -11.64
N ILE A 83 -0.39 10.17 -12.44
CA ILE A 83 -1.76 10.64 -12.35
C ILE A 83 -2.63 9.43 -12.11
N HIS A 84 -3.34 9.42 -11.00
CA HIS A 84 -4.27 8.34 -10.67
C HIS A 84 -5.69 8.90 -10.62
N TYR A 85 -6.59 8.26 -11.38
CA TYR A 85 -8.00 8.60 -11.41
C TYR A 85 -8.77 7.61 -10.53
N GLN A 86 -9.60 8.12 -9.65
CA GLN A 86 -10.48 7.26 -8.87
C GLN A 86 -11.60 6.71 -9.78
N GLU A 87 -11.42 5.48 -10.25
CA GLU A 87 -12.41 4.76 -11.07
C GLU A 87 -13.08 3.66 -10.22
N PRO A 88 -14.24 3.92 -9.60
CA PRO A 88 -14.83 3.02 -8.60
C PRO A 88 -15.21 1.63 -9.11
N LYS A 89 -15.37 1.47 -10.44
CA LYS A 89 -15.85 0.23 -11.06
C LYS A 89 -14.75 -0.64 -11.68
N ARG A 90 -13.50 -0.16 -11.73
CA ARG A 90 -12.39 -0.93 -12.30
C ARG A 90 -11.81 -1.89 -11.28
N LEU A 91 -11.60 -3.15 -11.68
CA LEU A 91 -10.82 -4.10 -10.87
C LEU A 91 -9.41 -3.57 -10.68
N LYS A 92 -8.97 -3.48 -9.42
CA LYS A 92 -7.62 -3.05 -9.08
C LYS A 92 -6.60 -4.14 -9.41
N ASN A 93 -5.46 -3.75 -9.94
CA ASN A 93 -4.31 -4.60 -10.16
C ASN A 93 -3.41 -4.58 -8.93
N ILE A 94 -3.17 -5.73 -8.34
CA ILE A 94 -2.33 -5.90 -7.16
C ILE A 94 -0.98 -6.48 -7.57
N ALA A 95 0.11 -5.90 -7.08
CA ALA A 95 1.42 -6.53 -7.05
C ALA A 95 1.67 -7.08 -5.64
N ILE A 96 2.14 -8.32 -5.53
CA ILE A 96 2.51 -8.91 -4.25
C ILE A 96 4.02 -9.05 -4.20
N PHE A 97 4.64 -8.44 -3.18
CA PHE A 97 6.08 -8.52 -2.95
C PHE A 97 6.36 -9.52 -1.83
N VAL A 98 7.28 -10.44 -2.06
CA VAL A 98 7.61 -11.52 -1.13
C VAL A 98 9.11 -11.73 -1.02
N SER A 99 9.53 -12.36 0.09
CA SER A 99 10.84 -12.97 0.24
C SER A 99 10.67 -14.48 0.44
N LYS A 100 11.41 -15.10 1.36
CA LYS A 100 11.38 -16.57 1.58
C LYS A 100 10.05 -17.10 2.10
N GLU A 101 9.34 -16.31 2.91
CA GLU A 101 8.11 -16.75 3.60
C GLU A 101 6.90 -16.51 2.69
N SER A 102 6.16 -17.58 2.35
CA SER A 102 5.08 -17.54 1.36
C SER A 102 3.66 -17.62 1.94
N HIS A 103 3.51 -17.69 3.26
CA HIS A 103 2.19 -17.88 3.90
C HIS A 103 1.19 -16.76 3.56
N CYS A 104 1.63 -15.49 3.52
CA CYS A 104 0.79 -14.37 3.11
C CYS A 104 0.43 -14.43 1.63
N LEU A 105 1.42 -14.72 0.76
CA LEU A 105 1.19 -14.90 -0.67
C LEU A 105 0.14 -15.98 -0.93
N THR A 106 0.33 -17.15 -0.34
CA THR A 106 -0.60 -18.28 -0.53
C THR A 106 -2.03 -17.91 -0.09
N LYS A 107 -2.18 -17.27 1.08
CA LYS A 107 -3.51 -16.84 1.57
C LYS A 107 -4.19 -15.85 0.61
N LEU A 108 -3.47 -14.87 0.08
CA LEU A 108 -4.02 -13.89 -0.88
C LEU A 108 -4.41 -14.57 -2.21
N LEU A 109 -3.60 -15.51 -2.69
CA LEU A 109 -3.91 -16.26 -3.91
C LEU A 109 -5.14 -17.16 -3.74
N ASP A 110 -5.24 -17.86 -2.61
CA ASP A 110 -6.41 -18.67 -2.28
C ASP A 110 -7.68 -17.82 -2.17
N ALA A 111 -7.60 -16.65 -1.51
CA ALA A 111 -8.69 -15.69 -1.41
C ALA A 111 -9.14 -15.15 -2.78
N LYS A 112 -8.22 -14.98 -3.72
CA LYS A 112 -8.56 -14.63 -5.11
C LYS A 112 -9.32 -15.76 -5.81
N VAL A 113 -8.89 -17.02 -5.64
CA VAL A 113 -9.53 -18.19 -6.26
C VAL A 113 -10.93 -18.41 -5.67
N THR A 114 -11.10 -18.23 -4.38
CA THR A 114 -12.41 -18.38 -3.69
C THR A 114 -13.36 -17.20 -3.92
N GLY A 115 -12.87 -16.10 -4.51
CA GLY A 115 -13.67 -14.89 -4.72
C GLY A 115 -13.81 -14.01 -3.46
N GLU A 116 -13.04 -14.28 -2.41
CA GLU A 116 -13.00 -13.49 -1.16
C GLU A 116 -12.44 -12.08 -1.42
N ILE A 117 -11.51 -11.94 -2.39
CA ILE A 117 -11.03 -10.65 -2.88
C ILE A 117 -11.39 -10.42 -4.33
N ASN A 118 -11.92 -9.22 -4.63
CA ASN A 118 -12.31 -8.80 -5.96
C ASN A 118 -11.24 -7.87 -6.58
N ALA A 119 -10.12 -8.46 -6.97
CA ALA A 119 -9.00 -7.76 -7.61
C ALA A 119 -8.26 -8.69 -8.58
N ASN A 120 -7.42 -8.14 -9.43
CA ASN A 120 -6.50 -8.89 -10.26
C ASN A 120 -5.12 -8.92 -9.60
N ILE A 121 -4.57 -10.11 -9.34
CA ILE A 121 -3.18 -10.25 -8.91
C ILE A 121 -2.33 -10.26 -10.18
N ALA A 122 -1.79 -9.09 -10.51
CA ALA A 122 -1.18 -8.83 -11.80
C ALA A 122 0.26 -9.35 -11.89
N VAL A 123 1.01 -9.32 -10.78
CA VAL A 123 2.42 -9.69 -10.75
C VAL A 123 2.89 -10.03 -9.34
N ILE A 124 3.85 -10.92 -9.25
CA ILE A 124 4.59 -11.22 -8.01
C ILE A 124 6.05 -10.78 -8.20
N ILE A 125 6.53 -9.94 -7.28
CA ILE A 125 7.93 -9.52 -7.18
C ILE A 125 8.58 -10.25 -6.00
N ALA A 126 9.74 -10.82 -6.19
CA ALA A 126 10.41 -11.54 -5.14
C ALA A 126 11.90 -11.19 -5.03
N SER A 127 12.40 -11.11 -3.81
CA SER A 127 13.84 -11.01 -3.52
C SER A 127 14.51 -12.40 -3.40
N ASP A 128 13.74 -13.47 -3.58
CA ASP A 128 14.14 -14.86 -3.47
C ASP A 128 13.29 -15.72 -4.44
N ASN A 129 13.83 -16.83 -4.92
CA ASN A 129 13.16 -17.64 -5.94
C ASN A 129 12.14 -18.66 -5.36
N THR A 130 11.96 -18.70 -4.04
CA THR A 130 11.12 -19.69 -3.34
C THR A 130 9.65 -19.65 -3.80
N ALA A 131 9.12 -18.46 -4.09
CA ALA A 131 7.74 -18.27 -4.51
C ALA A 131 7.45 -18.59 -5.99
N ASN A 132 8.47 -18.91 -6.81
CA ASN A 132 8.30 -19.16 -8.25
C ASN A 132 7.35 -20.34 -8.55
N SER A 133 7.47 -21.43 -7.79
CA SER A 133 6.57 -22.59 -7.96
C SER A 133 5.11 -22.26 -7.65
N ILE A 134 4.89 -21.38 -6.65
CA ILE A 134 3.56 -20.89 -6.28
C ILE A 134 3.02 -20.01 -7.42
N ALA A 135 3.79 -19.03 -7.89
CA ALA A 135 3.38 -18.17 -9.00
C ALA A 135 2.99 -18.95 -10.25
N LYS A 136 3.77 -19.99 -10.62
CA LYS A 136 3.47 -20.89 -11.74
C LYS A 136 2.15 -21.65 -11.54
N LYS A 137 1.90 -22.17 -10.32
CA LYS A 137 0.65 -22.88 -9.99
C LYS A 137 -0.58 -22.02 -10.25
N TYR A 138 -0.51 -20.70 -9.96
CA TYR A 138 -1.62 -19.76 -10.13
C TYR A 138 -1.56 -19.00 -11.45
N ASN A 139 -0.60 -19.32 -12.33
CA ASN A 139 -0.38 -18.68 -13.63
C ASN A 139 -0.24 -17.13 -13.53
N ILE A 140 0.56 -16.67 -12.55
CA ILE A 140 0.82 -15.25 -12.31
C ILE A 140 2.25 -14.92 -12.74
N PRO A 141 2.48 -13.81 -13.46
CA PRO A 141 3.83 -13.32 -13.78
C PRO A 141 4.69 -13.17 -12.53
N PHE A 142 5.92 -13.69 -12.59
CA PHE A 142 6.85 -13.72 -11.47
C PHE A 142 8.19 -13.12 -11.88
N TYR A 143 8.67 -12.17 -11.10
CA TYR A 143 9.98 -11.54 -11.28
C TYR A 143 10.82 -11.71 -10.02
N HIS A 144 11.98 -12.31 -10.20
CA HIS A 144 12.99 -12.43 -9.15
C HIS A 144 14.03 -11.32 -9.36
N ILE A 145 13.97 -10.28 -8.52
CA ILE A 145 14.79 -9.07 -8.65
C ILE A 145 15.97 -9.13 -7.70
N ILE A 146 17.18 -9.16 -8.27
CA ILE A 146 18.44 -9.19 -7.53
C ILE A 146 19.38 -8.14 -8.13
N HIS A 147 19.62 -7.08 -7.38
CA HIS A 147 20.61 -6.07 -7.71
C HIS A 147 21.53 -5.82 -6.52
N SER A 148 22.77 -5.41 -6.81
CA SER A 148 23.73 -5.02 -5.78
C SER A 148 23.36 -3.70 -5.11
N ARG A 149 22.71 -2.78 -5.85
CA ARG A 149 22.19 -1.53 -5.35
C ARG A 149 20.67 -1.56 -5.27
N GLN A 150 20.13 -1.07 -4.16
CA GLN A 150 18.69 -1.00 -3.91
C GLN A 150 17.98 -0.11 -4.96
N THR A 151 18.58 0.99 -5.36
CA THR A 151 18.02 1.91 -6.38
C THR A 151 17.81 1.21 -7.71
N ASP A 152 18.76 0.42 -8.19
CA ASP A 152 18.64 -0.29 -9.47
C ASP A 152 17.53 -1.34 -9.43
N ALA A 153 17.37 -2.01 -8.28
CA ALA A 153 16.25 -2.94 -8.06
C ALA A 153 14.90 -2.21 -8.10
N GLU A 154 14.81 -1.04 -7.45
CA GLU A 154 13.56 -0.28 -7.41
C GLU A 154 13.22 0.32 -8.77
N ASP A 155 14.19 0.79 -9.56
CA ASP A 155 13.94 1.30 -10.90
C ASP A 155 13.37 0.19 -11.82
N GLU A 156 13.92 -1.03 -11.78
CA GLU A 156 13.36 -2.19 -12.50
C GLU A 156 11.95 -2.53 -11.99
N ILE A 157 11.74 -2.52 -10.67
CA ILE A 157 10.41 -2.79 -10.09
C ILE A 157 9.41 -1.73 -10.55
N LEU A 158 9.75 -0.45 -10.57
CA LEU A 158 8.87 0.62 -11.01
C LEU A 158 8.43 0.45 -12.46
N ASP A 159 9.34 0.05 -13.36
CA ASP A 159 9.02 -0.27 -14.75
C ASP A 159 8.03 -1.44 -14.86
N ILE A 160 8.18 -2.45 -14.00
CA ILE A 160 7.24 -3.58 -13.93
C ILE A 160 5.89 -3.10 -13.42
N MET A 161 5.85 -2.30 -12.36
CA MET A 161 4.60 -1.74 -11.82
C MET A 161 3.83 -0.95 -12.87
N ASP A 162 4.52 -0.14 -13.67
CA ASP A 162 3.90 0.64 -14.75
C ASP A 162 3.39 -0.27 -15.88
N ARG A 163 4.17 -1.30 -16.26
CA ARG A 163 3.77 -2.28 -17.29
C ARG A 163 2.49 -3.03 -16.93
N TYR A 164 2.31 -3.37 -15.66
CA TYR A 164 1.13 -4.08 -15.17
C TYR A 164 0.02 -3.15 -14.66
N ASN A 165 0.17 -1.83 -14.78
CA ASN A 165 -0.76 -0.82 -14.27
C ASN A 165 -1.17 -1.11 -12.83
N VAL A 166 -0.19 -1.28 -11.92
CA VAL A 166 -0.40 -1.65 -10.53
C VAL A 166 -1.05 -0.52 -9.75
N ASP A 167 -2.14 -0.84 -9.06
CA ASP A 167 -2.90 0.08 -8.21
C ASP A 167 -2.53 -0.05 -6.74
N LEU A 168 -2.21 -1.27 -6.28
CA LEU A 168 -1.89 -1.59 -4.90
C LEU A 168 -0.68 -2.52 -4.85
N ILE A 169 0.26 -2.20 -3.99
CA ILE A 169 1.41 -3.05 -3.66
C ILE A 169 1.16 -3.67 -2.29
N VAL A 170 1.32 -4.98 -2.18
CA VAL A 170 1.13 -5.73 -0.92
C VAL A 170 2.45 -6.39 -0.55
N LEU A 171 3.04 -5.99 0.57
CA LEU A 171 4.28 -6.57 1.09
C LEU A 171 3.94 -7.76 1.99
N GLY A 172 3.94 -8.96 1.42
CA GLY A 172 3.71 -10.21 2.13
C GLY A 172 5.02 -10.81 2.66
N ARG A 173 5.61 -10.21 3.67
CA ARG A 173 6.95 -10.57 4.20
C ARG A 173 8.09 -10.27 3.22
N TYR A 174 8.03 -9.11 2.60
CA TYR A 174 9.11 -8.60 1.76
C TYR A 174 10.20 -7.97 2.64
N MET A 175 11.36 -8.62 2.73
CA MET A 175 12.42 -8.28 3.69
C MET A 175 13.42 -7.23 3.15
N LYS A 176 12.96 -6.35 2.28
CA LYS A 176 13.72 -5.20 1.77
C LYS A 176 13.02 -3.91 2.17
N ILE A 177 13.80 -2.93 2.61
CA ILE A 177 13.28 -1.59 2.93
C ILE A 177 13.14 -0.84 1.60
N LEU A 178 11.96 -0.29 1.36
CA LEU A 178 11.71 0.56 0.20
C LEU A 178 12.25 1.97 0.46
N THR A 179 12.87 2.57 -0.56
CA THR A 179 13.37 3.96 -0.44
C THR A 179 12.22 4.98 -0.47
N PRO A 180 12.40 6.19 0.07
CA PRO A 180 11.42 7.28 -0.09
C PRO A 180 11.05 7.52 -1.54
N ASN A 181 12.03 7.41 -2.47
CA ASN A 181 11.82 7.54 -3.90
C ASN A 181 10.78 6.54 -4.46
N PHE A 182 10.78 5.32 -3.95
CA PHE A 182 9.80 4.30 -4.34
C PHE A 182 8.44 4.57 -3.66
N VAL A 183 8.45 4.76 -2.34
CA VAL A 183 7.24 4.91 -1.51
C VAL A 183 6.40 6.09 -1.98
N TRP A 184 7.02 7.23 -2.26
CA TRP A 184 6.30 8.43 -2.71
C TRP A 184 5.64 8.33 -4.08
N ARG A 185 5.94 7.29 -4.88
CA ARG A 185 5.22 7.01 -6.14
C ARG A 185 3.92 6.24 -5.94
N TYR A 186 3.75 5.66 -4.75
CA TYR A 186 2.57 4.87 -4.36
C TYR A 186 2.05 5.31 -2.98
N PRO A 187 1.76 6.61 -2.77
CA PRO A 187 1.26 7.10 -1.49
C PRO A 187 -0.05 6.37 -1.16
N ASP A 188 -0.19 5.93 0.09
CA ASP A 188 -1.36 5.21 0.59
C ASP A 188 -1.79 3.98 -0.24
N ARG A 189 -0.84 3.43 -1.02
CA ARG A 189 -1.05 2.28 -1.91
C ARG A 189 -0.01 1.17 -1.74
N ILE A 190 0.70 1.16 -0.62
CA ILE A 190 1.57 0.06 -0.21
C ILE A 190 1.13 -0.40 1.16
N ILE A 191 0.67 -1.66 1.27
CA ILE A 191 0.26 -2.28 2.53
C ILE A 191 1.32 -3.31 2.93
N ASN A 192 1.81 -3.21 4.16
CA ASN A 192 2.77 -4.14 4.75
C ASN A 192 2.15 -4.92 5.90
N ILE A 193 2.62 -6.15 6.12
CA ILE A 193 2.37 -6.91 7.34
C ILE A 193 3.65 -6.98 8.16
N HIS A 194 3.58 -6.47 9.40
CA HIS A 194 4.68 -6.50 10.36
C HIS A 194 4.38 -7.48 11.49
N PRO A 195 5.31 -8.38 11.88
CA PRO A 195 5.08 -9.44 12.86
C PRO A 195 5.16 -8.96 14.32
N SER A 196 4.57 -7.81 14.62
CA SER A 196 4.39 -7.32 15.99
C SER A 196 3.18 -6.41 16.12
N LEU A 197 2.78 -6.12 17.34
CA LEU A 197 1.79 -5.08 17.66
C LEU A 197 2.48 -3.71 17.65
N LEU A 198 2.61 -3.08 16.49
CA LEU A 198 3.19 -1.74 16.38
C LEU A 198 2.49 -0.74 17.31
N PRO A 199 3.22 0.18 17.95
CA PRO A 199 4.63 0.53 17.75
C PRO A 199 5.64 -0.35 18.51
N ALA A 200 5.23 -1.46 19.13
CA ALA A 200 6.15 -2.36 19.83
C ALA A 200 6.95 -3.22 18.85
N PHE A 201 8.22 -3.43 19.12
CA PHE A 201 9.15 -4.29 18.38
C PHE A 201 9.21 -4.00 16.85
N PRO A 202 9.55 -2.77 16.45
CA PRO A 202 9.76 -2.44 15.04
C PRO A 202 11.00 -3.17 14.49
N GLY A 203 11.09 -3.30 13.16
CA GLY A 203 12.23 -3.91 12.49
C GLY A 203 12.23 -5.45 12.48
N ALA A 204 13.41 -6.03 12.35
CA ALA A 204 13.55 -7.47 12.15
C ALA A 204 13.41 -8.29 13.44
N TYR A 205 13.05 -9.58 13.30
CA TYR A 205 13.01 -10.57 14.40
C TYR A 205 12.02 -10.26 15.52
N ALA A 206 10.91 -9.59 15.25
CA ALA A 206 9.96 -9.13 16.27
C ALA A 206 9.47 -10.26 17.20
N TYR A 207 9.19 -11.47 16.71
CA TYR A 207 8.82 -12.60 17.58
C TYR A 207 9.93 -13.05 18.52
N VAL A 208 11.20 -13.00 18.09
CA VAL A 208 12.36 -13.30 18.94
C VAL A 208 12.46 -12.25 20.03
N GLN A 209 12.41 -10.96 19.66
CA GLN A 209 12.47 -9.85 20.62
C GLN A 209 11.33 -9.94 21.65
N ALA A 210 10.10 -10.24 21.21
CA ALA A 210 8.95 -10.38 22.10
C ALA A 210 9.12 -11.55 23.08
N TYR A 211 9.63 -12.69 22.61
CA TYR A 211 9.90 -13.87 23.43
C TYR A 211 10.96 -13.60 24.49
N GLU A 212 12.11 -13.03 24.09
CA GLU A 212 13.24 -12.72 24.98
C GLU A 212 12.85 -11.71 26.07
N ARG A 213 11.96 -10.77 25.76
CA ARG A 213 11.41 -9.80 26.73
C ARG A 213 10.27 -10.36 27.56
N GLY A 214 9.88 -11.61 27.36
CA GLY A 214 8.81 -12.27 28.13
C GLY A 214 7.42 -11.70 27.87
N ALA A 215 7.14 -11.18 26.67
CA ALA A 215 5.84 -10.67 26.28
C ALA A 215 4.75 -11.73 26.47
N LYS A 216 3.61 -11.33 27.04
CA LYS A 216 2.47 -12.22 27.29
C LYS A 216 1.43 -12.21 26.16
N ILE A 217 1.48 -11.19 25.33
CA ILE A 217 0.66 -11.03 24.13
C ILE A 217 1.62 -10.68 23.00
N VAL A 218 1.48 -11.35 21.87
CA VAL A 218 2.17 -11.06 20.62
C VAL A 218 1.14 -10.98 19.49
N GLY A 219 1.52 -10.36 18.39
CA GLY A 219 0.58 -10.20 17.28
C GLY A 219 1.27 -9.72 16.02
N CYS A 220 0.47 -9.18 15.12
CA CYS A 220 0.93 -8.59 13.88
C CYS A 220 0.11 -7.34 13.56
N THR A 221 0.67 -6.50 12.71
CA THR A 221 0.08 -5.22 12.29
C THR A 221 0.13 -5.13 10.76
N ALA A 222 -1.03 -4.95 10.13
CA ALA A 222 -1.11 -4.49 8.75
C ALA A 222 -1.21 -2.95 8.76
N HIS A 223 -0.32 -2.31 8.00
CA HIS A 223 -0.23 -0.85 7.97
C HIS A 223 0.15 -0.35 6.57
N PHE A 224 -0.13 0.91 6.28
CA PHE A 224 0.41 1.57 5.10
C PHE A 224 1.92 1.81 5.28
N VAL A 225 2.66 1.72 4.18
CA VAL A 225 4.10 2.01 4.17
C VAL A 225 4.30 3.49 3.90
N THR A 226 5.13 4.11 4.74
CA THR A 226 5.66 5.46 4.59
C THR A 226 7.18 5.40 4.45
N GLU A 227 7.82 6.56 4.28
CA GLU A 227 9.29 6.67 4.26
C GLU A 227 9.95 6.26 5.56
N ASP A 228 9.23 6.34 6.68
CA ASP A 228 9.70 5.90 7.99
C ASP A 228 9.33 4.43 8.23
N LEU A 229 10.35 3.62 8.54
CA LEU A 229 10.20 2.18 8.70
C LEU A 229 9.20 1.84 9.81
N ASP A 230 8.18 1.04 9.47
CA ASP A 230 7.14 0.52 10.37
C ASP A 230 6.35 1.61 11.13
N GLN A 231 6.28 2.85 10.60
CA GLN A 231 5.59 3.98 11.26
C GLN A 231 4.35 4.47 10.52
N GLY A 232 4.00 3.86 9.40
CA GLY A 232 2.81 4.26 8.63
C GLY A 232 1.48 3.95 9.33
N PRO A 233 0.39 4.53 8.85
CA PRO A 233 -0.94 4.38 9.43
C PRO A 233 -1.38 2.93 9.56
N ILE A 234 -1.79 2.52 10.77
CA ILE A 234 -2.23 1.16 11.08
C ILE A 234 -3.62 0.92 10.51
N ILE A 235 -3.79 -0.18 9.77
CA ILE A 235 -5.07 -0.60 9.18
C ILE A 235 -5.79 -1.54 10.14
N CYS A 236 -5.15 -2.65 10.51
CA CYS A 236 -5.69 -3.60 11.47
C CYS A 236 -4.57 -4.32 12.22
N GLN A 237 -4.90 -4.86 13.36
CA GLN A 237 -3.99 -5.60 14.23
C GLN A 237 -4.69 -6.82 14.80
N GLU A 238 -3.96 -7.93 14.87
CA GLU A 238 -4.42 -9.15 15.51
C GLU A 238 -3.39 -9.68 16.49
N SER A 239 -3.85 -10.37 17.54
CA SER A 239 -2.98 -10.82 18.62
C SER A 239 -3.36 -12.18 19.19
N PHE A 240 -2.41 -12.81 19.88
CA PHE A 240 -2.64 -14.01 20.69
C PHE A 240 -1.81 -14.05 21.96
N ARG A 241 -2.30 -14.79 22.95
CA ARG A 241 -1.57 -14.99 24.21
C ARG A 241 -0.42 -15.97 24.05
N VAL A 242 0.75 -15.63 24.60
CA VAL A 242 1.90 -16.54 24.75
C VAL A 242 1.61 -17.49 25.90
N ARG A 243 1.76 -18.79 25.66
CA ARG A 243 1.59 -19.84 26.67
C ARG A 243 2.93 -20.14 27.36
N GLN A 244 2.88 -20.70 28.56
CA GLN A 244 4.11 -21.01 29.32
C GLN A 244 5.03 -22.00 28.58
N ALA A 245 4.45 -22.93 27.80
CA ALA A 245 5.20 -23.93 27.04
C ALA A 245 5.56 -23.47 25.61
N ASP A 246 5.27 -22.23 25.23
CA ASP A 246 5.61 -21.75 23.90
C ASP A 246 7.10 -21.55 23.74
N THR A 247 7.61 -21.95 22.59
CA THR A 247 8.96 -21.65 22.08
C THR A 247 8.88 -20.55 21.03
N VAL A 248 10.01 -19.94 20.66
CA VAL A 248 10.07 -18.98 19.54
C VAL A 248 9.45 -19.55 18.27
N GLU A 249 9.75 -20.81 17.97
CA GLU A 249 9.19 -21.54 16.84
C GLU A 249 7.66 -21.65 16.87
N SER A 250 7.08 -22.00 18.03
CA SER A 250 5.64 -22.13 18.19
C SER A 250 4.93 -20.79 18.03
N ILE A 251 5.52 -19.73 18.59
CA ILE A 251 5.05 -18.34 18.47
C ILE A 251 5.12 -17.92 16.99
N LYS A 252 6.26 -18.12 16.32
CA LYS A 252 6.43 -17.79 14.90
C LYS A 252 5.39 -18.49 14.04
N ARG A 253 5.18 -19.79 14.20
CA ARG A 253 4.20 -20.56 13.41
C ARG A 253 2.76 -20.09 13.61
N ARG A 254 2.38 -19.72 14.85
CA ARG A 254 1.07 -19.13 15.14
C ARG A 254 0.95 -17.73 14.57
N GLY A 255 2.02 -16.93 14.70
CA GLY A 255 2.10 -15.60 14.15
C GLY A 255 1.96 -15.57 12.62
N GLN A 256 2.64 -16.46 11.90
CA GLN A 256 2.53 -16.56 10.45
C GLN A 256 1.10 -16.83 9.95
N LYS A 257 0.33 -17.65 10.68
CA LYS A 257 -1.09 -17.87 10.37
C LYS A 257 -1.90 -16.60 10.57
N LEU A 258 -1.61 -15.88 11.64
CA LEU A 258 -2.27 -14.62 11.96
C LEU A 258 -1.92 -13.52 10.96
N GLU A 259 -0.63 -13.36 10.61
CA GLU A 259 -0.14 -12.43 9.58
C GLU A 259 -0.91 -12.60 8.27
N ALA A 260 -1.12 -13.84 7.82
CA ALA A 260 -1.81 -14.12 6.57
C ALA A 260 -3.27 -13.66 6.57
N VAL A 261 -3.98 -13.83 7.68
CA VAL A 261 -5.39 -13.42 7.83
C VAL A 261 -5.48 -11.90 7.98
N THR A 262 -4.64 -11.30 8.82
CA THR A 262 -4.62 -9.85 9.05
C THR A 262 -4.25 -9.07 7.79
N LEU A 263 -3.28 -9.58 6.99
CA LEU A 263 -2.94 -8.94 5.72
C LEU A 263 -4.11 -9.04 4.73
N LEU A 264 -4.78 -10.19 4.65
CA LEU A 264 -5.94 -10.36 3.80
C LEU A 264 -7.07 -9.40 4.19
N GLU A 265 -7.34 -9.24 5.48
CA GLU A 265 -8.34 -8.28 6.00
C GLU A 265 -7.99 -6.85 5.56
N ALA A 266 -6.75 -6.40 5.76
CA ALA A 266 -6.32 -5.07 5.36
C ALA A 266 -6.48 -4.83 3.84
N VAL A 267 -6.11 -5.82 3.02
CA VAL A 267 -6.27 -5.77 1.56
C VAL A 267 -7.75 -5.71 1.18
N THR A 268 -8.59 -6.50 1.83
CA THR A 268 -10.05 -6.50 1.58
C THR A 268 -10.67 -5.15 1.91
N LEU A 269 -10.37 -4.57 3.07
CA LEU A 269 -10.83 -3.23 3.47
C LEU A 269 -10.42 -2.16 2.44
N TYR A 270 -9.19 -2.23 1.93
CA TYR A 270 -8.71 -1.32 0.90
C TYR A 270 -9.48 -1.49 -0.42
N LEU A 271 -9.68 -2.72 -0.87
CA LEU A 271 -10.37 -3.03 -2.12
C LEU A 271 -11.85 -2.63 -2.10
N GLU A 272 -12.48 -2.72 -0.94
CA GLU A 272 -13.86 -2.30 -0.70
C GLU A 272 -14.01 -0.78 -0.52
N ASN A 273 -12.91 -0.01 -0.59
CA ASN A 273 -12.86 1.43 -0.32
C ASN A 273 -13.42 1.81 1.07
N ARG A 274 -13.19 0.94 2.05
CA ARG A 274 -13.61 1.11 3.45
C ARG A 274 -12.58 1.85 4.30
N ILE A 275 -11.40 2.11 3.77
CA ILE A 275 -10.33 2.85 4.44
C ILE A 275 -10.44 4.33 4.10
N GLU A 276 -10.43 5.16 5.12
CA GLU A 276 -10.24 6.61 5.01
C GLU A 276 -9.02 7.01 5.85
N LEU A 277 -8.13 7.77 5.25
CA LEU A 277 -6.97 8.33 5.95
C LEU A 277 -7.30 9.73 6.44
N ASN A 278 -7.21 9.93 7.74
CA ASN A 278 -7.50 11.23 8.36
C ASN A 278 -6.39 11.55 9.37
N TRP A 279 -5.60 12.59 9.07
CA TRP A 279 -4.48 13.05 9.92
C TRP A 279 -3.52 11.93 10.33
N GLY A 280 -3.11 11.08 9.37
CA GLY A 280 -2.20 9.95 9.62
C GLY A 280 -2.82 8.77 10.38
N ARG A 281 -4.14 8.72 10.51
CA ARG A 281 -4.89 7.61 11.10
C ARG A 281 -5.83 6.98 10.09
N VAL A 282 -5.97 5.68 10.16
CA VAL A 282 -6.98 4.94 9.41
C VAL A 282 -8.31 4.98 10.15
N ILE A 283 -9.36 5.35 9.43
CA ILE A 283 -10.76 5.21 9.86
C ILE A 283 -11.39 4.17 8.95
N ILE A 284 -11.97 3.13 9.54
CA ILE A 284 -12.69 2.09 8.81
C ILE A 284 -14.16 2.51 8.72
N LYS A 285 -14.69 2.59 7.50
CA LYS A 285 -16.10 2.87 7.27
C LYS A 285 -16.92 1.61 7.52
N ASP A 286 -17.87 1.70 8.44
CA ASP A 286 -18.81 0.60 8.71
C ASP A 286 -19.69 0.34 7.49
N THR A 287 -19.94 -0.92 7.21
CA THR A 287 -20.99 -1.35 6.29
C THR A 287 -22.29 -1.58 7.09
N ASN A 288 -23.45 -1.55 6.42
CA ASN A 288 -24.73 -1.88 7.07
C ASN A 288 -24.70 -3.30 7.69
N ARG A 289 -23.86 -4.21 7.21
CA ARG A 289 -23.64 -5.55 7.79
C ARG A 289 -22.96 -5.49 9.16
N ASP A 290 -22.01 -4.59 9.35
CA ASP A 290 -21.27 -4.44 10.64
C ASP A 290 -22.20 -3.88 11.72
N GLN A 291 -23.16 -3.03 11.35
CA GLN A 291 -24.17 -2.51 12.27
C GLN A 291 -25.13 -3.60 12.75
N GLU A 292 -25.56 -4.52 11.90
CA GLU A 292 -26.41 -5.66 12.28
C GLU A 292 -25.69 -6.64 13.20
N MET A 293 -24.39 -6.91 13.01
CA MET A 293 -23.61 -7.79 13.90
C MET A 293 -23.37 -7.16 15.28
N ASN A 294 -23.13 -5.85 15.36
CA ASN A 294 -22.97 -5.18 16.64
C ASN A 294 -24.25 -5.14 17.47
N TYR A 295 -25.43 -5.04 16.85
CA TYR A 295 -26.71 -5.13 17.54
C TYR A 295 -27.03 -6.53 18.07
N SER A 296 -26.52 -7.59 17.44
CA SER A 296 -26.73 -8.98 17.89
C SER A 296 -25.82 -9.37 19.07
N ASN A 297 -24.62 -8.79 19.18
CA ASN A 297 -23.65 -9.09 20.25
C ASN A 297 -23.91 -8.32 21.56
N VAL A 298 -24.77 -7.30 21.54
CA VAL A 298 -25.15 -6.52 22.75
C VAL A 298 -26.37 -7.11 23.46
N LYS A 299 -27.02 -8.13 22.88
CA LYS A 299 -28.25 -8.76 23.42
C LYS A 299 -28.04 -10.17 24.01
N ASN A 300 -26.79 -10.61 24.19
CA ASN A 300 -26.47 -11.87 24.88
C ASN A 300 -25.63 -11.65 26.12
#